data_721480927c2b351abb5688cdeabd969d
#
_entry.id   721480927c2b351abb5688cdeabd969d
#
_cell.length_a   1.000
_cell.length_b   1.000
_cell.length_c   1.000
_cell.angle_alpha   90.00
_cell.angle_beta   90.00
_cell.angle_gamma   90.00
#
_symmetry.space_group_name_H-M   'P 1'
#
loop_
_entity.id
_entity.type
_entity.pdbx_description
1 polymer ?
#
loop_
_entity_poly.entity_id
_entity_poly.type
_entity_poly.pdbx_seq_one_letter_code
_entity_poly.pdbx_strand_id
1 'polypeptide(L)'
;SEGANIAFTDLVIDQIGEETKKDIEALGVKALAISSNAADFQQAHAAVDQVVKEFGKIDILVNNAGITKDGLMVRMSEAQWDAVLTVNLKSAYNFIHACTPVMMKQRNGSIINMSSVVGVHGNAGQCNYSASKAGLIGLAKSIAQELGSRGVRANAVAPGFIITDM
;
A
#
# COMPACT_ATOMS: atom_id res chain seq x y z
N SER A 1 18.81 -3.35 10.77
CA SER A 1 17.66 -4.15 10.34
C SER A 1 17.03 -4.84 11.54
N GLU A 2 15.69 -4.88 11.57
CA GLU A 2 14.92 -5.37 12.71
C GLU A 2 14.54 -6.86 12.55
N GLY A 3 15.13 -7.58 11.58
CA GLY A 3 14.95 -9.00 11.38
C GLY A 3 13.61 -9.41 10.72
N ALA A 4 12.90 -8.47 10.09
CA ALA A 4 11.67 -8.77 9.38
C ALA A 4 11.96 -9.38 7.99
N ASN A 5 11.28 -10.46 7.63
CA ASN A 5 11.23 -10.92 6.24
C ASN A 5 10.38 -9.94 5.42
N ILE A 6 10.80 -9.63 4.20
CA ILE A 6 10.16 -8.62 3.37
C ILE A 6 9.63 -9.24 2.08
N ALA A 7 8.36 -9.04 1.79
CA ALA A 7 7.81 -9.19 0.45
C ALA A 7 7.45 -7.81 -0.10
N PHE A 8 7.80 -7.54 -1.34
CA PHE A 8 7.42 -6.32 -2.03
C PHE A 8 6.88 -6.61 -3.42
N THR A 9 6.02 -5.73 -3.89
CA THR A 9 5.38 -5.85 -5.22
C THR A 9 5.70 -4.64 -6.06
N ASP A 10 5.92 -4.85 -7.35
CA ASP A 10 5.95 -3.81 -8.38
C ASP A 10 5.26 -4.34 -9.64
N LEU A 11 4.91 -3.45 -10.57
CA LEU A 11 4.34 -3.84 -11.87
C LEU A 11 5.27 -4.79 -12.63
N VAL A 12 6.56 -4.51 -12.58
CA VAL A 12 7.62 -5.34 -13.18
C VAL A 12 8.78 -5.41 -12.20
N ILE A 13 9.25 -6.61 -11.93
CA ILE A 13 10.51 -6.79 -11.19
C ILE A 13 11.64 -6.72 -12.21
N ASP A 14 12.24 -5.55 -12.29
CA ASP A 14 13.38 -5.25 -13.14
C ASP A 14 14.72 -5.47 -12.38
N GLN A 15 15.83 -5.01 -12.97
CA GLN A 15 17.14 -5.10 -12.34
C GLN A 15 17.18 -4.42 -10.97
N ILE A 16 16.52 -3.27 -10.81
CA ILE A 16 16.48 -2.52 -9.54
C ILE A 16 15.71 -3.34 -8.49
N GLY A 17 14.61 -3.96 -8.88
CA GLY A 17 13.84 -4.85 -8.01
C GLY A 17 14.66 -6.05 -7.54
N GLU A 18 15.43 -6.67 -8.44
CA GLU A 18 16.30 -7.79 -8.09
C GLU A 18 17.48 -7.36 -7.20
N GLU A 19 18.06 -6.18 -7.42
CA GLU A 19 19.09 -5.60 -6.56
C GLU A 19 18.53 -5.30 -5.17
N THR A 20 17.35 -4.68 -5.08
CA THR A 20 16.66 -4.43 -3.81
C THR A 20 16.42 -5.72 -3.04
N LYS A 21 16.01 -6.79 -3.71
CA LYS A 21 15.85 -8.10 -3.09
C LYS A 21 17.17 -8.59 -2.48
N LYS A 22 18.27 -8.52 -3.24
CA LYS A 22 19.61 -8.94 -2.77
C LYS A 22 20.09 -8.12 -1.57
N ASP A 23 19.85 -6.80 -1.60
CA ASP A 23 20.23 -5.90 -0.51
C ASP A 23 19.47 -6.26 0.78
N ILE A 24 18.18 -6.61 0.68
CA ILE A 24 17.38 -7.08 1.81
C ILE A 24 17.93 -8.42 2.34
N GLU A 25 18.21 -9.36 1.44
CA GLU A 25 18.78 -10.67 1.81
C GLU A 25 20.16 -10.57 2.46
N ALA A 26 20.97 -9.60 2.04
CA ALA A 26 22.28 -9.31 2.65
C ALA A 26 22.16 -8.86 4.12
N LEU A 27 20.98 -8.40 4.55
CA LEU A 27 20.71 -8.10 5.97
C LEU A 27 20.38 -9.34 6.81
N GLY A 28 20.44 -10.54 6.23
CA GLY A 28 20.21 -11.80 6.92
C GLY A 28 18.73 -12.19 7.09
N VAL A 29 17.85 -11.61 6.31
CA VAL A 29 16.41 -11.91 6.28
C VAL A 29 15.99 -12.45 4.90
N LYS A 30 14.79 -13.04 4.80
CA LYS A 30 14.25 -13.47 3.51
C LYS A 30 13.63 -12.29 2.78
N ALA A 31 13.78 -12.25 1.46
CA ALA A 31 13.11 -11.32 0.58
C ALA A 31 12.33 -12.03 -0.52
N LEU A 32 11.16 -11.49 -0.87
CA LEU A 32 10.33 -11.98 -1.97
C LEU A 32 9.90 -10.78 -2.83
N ALA A 33 10.35 -10.75 -4.09
CA ALA A 33 9.93 -9.76 -5.07
C ALA A 33 8.85 -10.37 -5.96
N ILE A 34 7.71 -9.69 -6.12
CA ILE A 34 6.54 -10.21 -6.85
C ILE A 34 6.10 -9.19 -7.88
N SER A 35 6.06 -9.58 -9.17
CA SER A 35 5.41 -8.78 -10.19
C SER A 35 3.90 -8.82 -9.99
N SER A 36 3.29 -7.67 -9.70
CA SER A 36 1.86 -7.56 -9.43
C SER A 36 1.36 -6.14 -9.65
N ASN A 37 0.29 -6.00 -10.40
CA ASN A 37 -0.45 -4.74 -10.46
C ASN A 37 -1.33 -4.59 -9.22
N ALA A 38 -0.93 -3.73 -8.30
CA ALA A 38 -1.66 -3.47 -7.05
C ALA A 38 -3.12 -3.01 -7.28
N ALA A 39 -3.39 -2.36 -8.41
CA ALA A 39 -4.73 -1.92 -8.80
C ALA A 39 -5.63 -3.04 -9.33
N ASP A 40 -5.06 -4.20 -9.65
CA ASP A 40 -5.80 -5.40 -10.05
C ASP A 40 -6.11 -6.28 -8.83
N PHE A 41 -7.40 -6.54 -8.62
CA PHE A 41 -7.87 -7.28 -7.45
C PHE A 41 -7.32 -8.71 -7.40
N GLN A 42 -7.31 -9.41 -8.53
CA GLN A 42 -6.87 -10.81 -8.59
C GLN A 42 -5.35 -10.92 -8.40
N GLN A 43 -4.59 -10.00 -9.00
CA GLN A 43 -3.13 -9.99 -8.84
C GLN A 43 -2.72 -9.67 -7.41
N ALA A 44 -3.41 -8.74 -6.72
CA ALA A 44 -3.16 -8.45 -5.31
C ALA A 44 -3.41 -9.69 -4.43
N HIS A 45 -4.50 -10.42 -4.67
CA HIS A 45 -4.79 -11.67 -3.97
C HIS A 45 -3.73 -12.74 -4.25
N ALA A 46 -3.36 -12.95 -5.51
CA ALA A 46 -2.31 -13.90 -5.88
C ALA A 46 -0.95 -13.57 -5.24
N ALA A 47 -0.60 -12.29 -5.13
CA ALA A 47 0.61 -11.85 -4.45
C ALA A 47 0.57 -12.19 -2.94
N VAL A 48 -0.55 -11.94 -2.27
CA VAL A 48 -0.74 -12.29 -0.86
C VAL A 48 -0.65 -13.80 -0.65
N ASP A 49 -1.24 -14.60 -1.53
CA ASP A 49 -1.15 -16.07 -1.47
C ASP A 49 0.30 -16.56 -1.62
N GLN A 50 1.10 -15.94 -2.49
CA GLN A 50 2.52 -16.25 -2.62
C GLN A 50 3.29 -15.94 -1.33
N VAL A 51 3.04 -14.79 -0.70
CA VAL A 51 3.68 -14.41 0.57
C VAL A 51 3.31 -15.41 1.67
N VAL A 52 2.04 -15.78 1.77
CA VAL A 52 1.58 -16.76 2.77
C VAL A 52 2.20 -18.13 2.53
N LYS A 53 2.32 -18.55 1.27
CA LYS A 53 2.97 -19.81 0.91
C LYS A 53 4.46 -19.82 1.30
N GLU A 54 5.17 -18.73 1.10
CA GLU A 54 6.62 -18.63 1.36
C GLU A 54 6.94 -18.37 2.83
N PHE A 55 6.21 -17.47 3.48
CA PHE A 55 6.52 -17.02 4.85
C PHE A 55 5.58 -17.59 5.91
N GLY A 56 4.46 -18.20 5.51
CA GLY A 56 3.48 -18.82 6.41
C GLY A 56 2.54 -17.82 7.08
N LYS A 57 2.84 -16.52 7.04
CA LYS A 57 2.09 -15.47 7.73
C LYS A 57 2.32 -14.08 7.10
N ILE A 58 1.48 -13.13 7.50
CA ILE A 58 1.67 -11.69 7.22
C ILE A 58 1.42 -10.92 8.51
N ASP A 59 2.45 -10.33 9.08
CA ASP A 59 2.35 -9.55 10.32
C ASP A 59 2.07 -8.07 10.04
N ILE A 60 2.64 -7.55 8.95
CA ILE A 60 2.55 -6.13 8.59
C ILE A 60 2.22 -6.00 7.10
N LEU A 61 1.25 -5.16 6.78
CA LEU A 61 0.95 -4.70 5.43
C LEU A 61 1.23 -3.20 5.34
N VAL A 62 2.07 -2.79 4.37
CA VAL A 62 2.32 -1.38 4.06
C VAL A 62 1.76 -1.07 2.67
N ASN A 63 0.69 -0.30 2.60
CA ASN A 63 0.13 0.21 1.36
C ASN A 63 0.83 1.51 0.98
N ASN A 64 1.88 1.39 0.17
CA ASN A 64 2.74 2.49 -0.24
C ASN A 64 2.54 2.91 -1.70
N ALA A 65 2.03 2.04 -2.56
CA ALA A 65 1.83 2.32 -3.99
C ALA A 65 1.04 3.63 -4.20
N GLY A 66 1.54 4.47 -5.07
CA GLY A 66 0.87 5.73 -5.36
C GLY A 66 1.50 6.48 -6.52
N ILE A 67 0.66 7.27 -7.18
CA ILE A 67 1.03 8.16 -8.28
C ILE A 67 0.41 9.53 -8.08
N THR A 68 0.93 10.52 -8.78
CA THR A 68 0.32 11.85 -8.95
C THR A 68 -0.05 12.07 -10.42
N LYS A 69 -1.12 12.80 -10.66
CA LYS A 69 -1.55 13.31 -11.97
C LYS A 69 -2.15 14.69 -11.74
N ASP A 70 -1.28 15.63 -11.42
CA ASP A 70 -1.64 16.97 -10.97
C ASP A 70 -2.25 17.80 -12.10
N GLY A 71 -3.18 18.67 -11.73
CA GLY A 71 -3.84 19.59 -12.64
C GLY A 71 -4.95 20.36 -11.95
N LEU A 72 -5.19 21.59 -12.38
CA LEU A 72 -6.33 22.37 -11.87
C LEU A 72 -7.65 21.63 -12.17
N MET A 73 -8.59 21.68 -11.25
CA MET A 73 -9.88 20.97 -11.34
C MET A 73 -10.58 21.17 -12.69
N VAL A 74 -10.59 22.41 -13.18
CA VAL A 74 -11.20 22.76 -14.48
C VAL A 74 -10.55 22.09 -15.71
N ARG A 75 -9.32 21.60 -15.55
CA ARG A 75 -8.55 20.94 -16.62
C ARG A 75 -8.27 19.47 -16.37
N MET A 76 -8.60 18.97 -15.18
CA MET A 76 -8.35 17.59 -14.81
C MET A 76 -9.30 16.68 -15.60
N SER A 77 -8.74 15.74 -16.35
CA SER A 77 -9.52 14.75 -17.07
C SER A 77 -10.02 13.65 -16.11
N GLU A 78 -11.13 13.01 -16.49
CA GLU A 78 -11.64 11.82 -15.80
C GLU A 78 -10.57 10.72 -15.70
N ALA A 79 -9.81 10.50 -16.78
CA ALA A 79 -8.73 9.53 -16.78
C ALA A 79 -7.61 9.84 -15.76
N GLN A 80 -7.28 11.11 -15.53
CA GLN A 80 -6.32 11.50 -14.50
C GLN A 80 -6.88 11.26 -13.10
N TRP A 81 -8.15 11.55 -12.89
CA TRP A 81 -8.86 11.27 -11.65
C TRP A 81 -8.88 9.78 -11.37
N ASP A 82 -9.40 8.97 -12.29
CA ASP A 82 -9.54 7.52 -12.13
C ASP A 82 -8.20 6.81 -11.92
N ALA A 83 -7.17 7.20 -12.66
CA ALA A 83 -5.83 6.62 -12.50
C ALA A 83 -5.32 6.81 -11.06
N VAL A 84 -5.44 8.01 -10.50
CA VAL A 84 -4.96 8.30 -9.14
C VAL A 84 -5.78 7.57 -8.10
N LEU A 85 -7.11 7.59 -8.18
CA LEU A 85 -7.99 6.86 -7.24
C LEU A 85 -7.74 5.35 -7.31
N THR A 86 -7.56 4.82 -8.52
CA THR A 86 -7.33 3.39 -8.74
C THR A 86 -5.99 2.94 -8.18
N VAL A 87 -4.92 3.67 -8.46
CA VAL A 87 -3.59 3.28 -7.98
C VAL A 87 -3.41 3.57 -6.50
N ASN A 88 -3.85 4.73 -5.99
CA ASN A 88 -3.54 5.13 -4.63
C ASN A 88 -4.50 4.55 -3.58
N LEU A 89 -5.80 4.41 -3.91
CA LEU A 89 -6.82 4.02 -2.94
C LEU A 89 -7.34 2.60 -3.16
N LYS A 90 -7.72 2.27 -4.40
CA LYS A 90 -8.24 0.93 -4.70
C LYS A 90 -7.17 -0.15 -4.49
N SER A 91 -5.90 0.13 -4.79
CA SER A 91 -4.81 -0.80 -4.51
C SER A 91 -4.72 -1.17 -3.02
N ALA A 92 -4.82 -0.17 -2.14
CA ALA A 92 -4.83 -0.41 -0.70
C ALA A 92 -6.01 -1.27 -0.27
N TYR A 93 -7.21 -0.99 -0.81
CA TYR A 93 -8.38 -1.84 -0.60
C TYR A 93 -8.11 -3.29 -1.04
N ASN A 94 -7.54 -3.50 -2.23
CA ASN A 94 -7.26 -4.84 -2.75
C ASN A 94 -6.34 -5.65 -1.81
N PHE A 95 -5.24 -5.06 -1.38
CA PHE A 95 -4.29 -5.72 -0.48
C PHE A 95 -4.84 -5.90 0.95
N ILE A 96 -5.58 -4.92 1.48
CA ILE A 96 -6.25 -5.07 2.77
C ILE A 96 -7.25 -6.22 2.71
N HIS A 97 -8.08 -6.27 1.66
CA HIS A 97 -9.04 -7.34 1.46
C HIS A 97 -8.37 -8.72 1.41
N ALA A 98 -7.27 -8.85 0.67
CA ALA A 98 -6.53 -10.10 0.56
C ALA A 98 -5.85 -10.52 1.88
N CYS A 99 -5.28 -9.57 2.65
CA CYS A 99 -4.60 -9.85 3.92
C CYS A 99 -5.56 -10.07 5.09
N THR A 100 -6.77 -9.53 5.04
CA THR A 100 -7.75 -9.59 6.15
C THR A 100 -8.02 -11.01 6.66
N PRO A 101 -8.32 -12.02 5.82
CA PRO A 101 -8.57 -13.38 6.32
C PRO A 101 -7.36 -13.98 7.04
N VAL A 102 -6.16 -13.70 6.52
CA VAL A 102 -4.89 -14.17 7.09
C VAL A 102 -4.67 -13.58 8.48
N MET A 103 -4.74 -12.25 8.60
CA MET A 103 -4.53 -11.52 9.85
C MET A 103 -5.61 -11.84 10.90
N MET A 104 -6.87 -11.99 10.48
CA MET A 104 -7.96 -12.40 11.38
C MET A 104 -7.74 -13.80 11.96
N LYS A 105 -7.26 -14.75 11.15
CA LYS A 105 -6.92 -16.11 11.59
C LYS A 105 -5.72 -16.10 12.54
N GLN A 106 -4.71 -15.29 12.27
CA GLN A 106 -3.55 -15.08 13.12
C GLN A 106 -3.91 -14.40 14.47
N ARG A 107 -5.03 -13.68 14.52
CA ARG A 107 -5.40 -12.75 15.60
C ARG A 107 -4.32 -11.72 15.90
N ASN A 108 -3.60 -11.31 14.86
CA ASN A 108 -2.56 -10.32 14.91
C ASN A 108 -2.33 -9.74 13.50
N GLY A 109 -2.08 -8.45 13.42
CA GLY A 109 -1.75 -7.76 12.19
C GLY A 109 -1.59 -6.26 12.38
N SER A 110 -0.80 -5.65 11.51
CA SER A 110 -0.66 -4.19 11.45
C SER A 110 -0.75 -3.72 10.00
N ILE A 111 -1.75 -2.90 9.71
CA ILE A 111 -1.97 -2.30 8.40
C ILE A 111 -1.55 -0.84 8.47
N ILE A 112 -0.70 -0.42 7.54
CA ILE A 112 -0.17 0.95 7.44
C ILE A 112 -0.49 1.47 6.05
N ASN A 113 -1.33 2.52 6.00
CA ASN A 113 -1.64 3.22 4.76
C ASN A 113 -0.78 4.48 4.64
N MET A 114 0.02 4.58 3.58
CA MET A 114 0.83 5.77 3.31
C MET A 114 -0.06 6.86 2.70
N SER A 115 -0.59 7.72 3.58
CA SER A 115 -1.35 8.90 3.23
C SER A 115 -0.41 10.07 2.87
N SER A 116 -0.81 11.30 3.12
CA SER A 116 -0.04 12.52 2.91
C SER A 116 -0.65 13.67 3.72
N VAL A 117 0.16 14.65 4.08
CA VAL A 117 -0.32 15.96 4.57
C VAL A 117 -1.33 16.57 3.60
N VAL A 118 -1.17 16.35 2.30
CA VAL A 118 -2.11 16.80 1.26
C VAL A 118 -3.47 16.11 1.38
N GLY A 119 -3.53 14.87 1.85
CA GLY A 119 -4.79 14.19 2.17
C GLY A 119 -5.50 14.75 3.42
N VAL A 120 -4.77 15.46 4.28
CA VAL A 120 -5.33 16.11 5.49
C VAL A 120 -5.82 17.52 5.20
N HIS A 121 -5.02 18.31 4.47
CA HIS A 121 -5.26 19.74 4.28
C HIS A 121 -5.70 20.14 2.87
N GLY A 122 -5.54 19.25 1.88
CA GLY A 122 -5.70 19.58 0.47
C GLY A 122 -4.50 20.32 -0.10
N ASN A 123 -4.45 20.41 -1.43
CA ASN A 123 -3.49 21.24 -2.15
C ASN A 123 -4.08 21.61 -3.53
N ALA A 124 -3.90 22.88 -3.95
CA ALA A 124 -4.35 23.32 -5.25
C ALA A 124 -3.69 22.50 -6.38
N GLY A 125 -4.49 22.07 -7.36
CA GLY A 125 -4.02 21.22 -8.46
C GLY A 125 -3.88 19.73 -8.12
N GLN A 126 -4.23 19.30 -6.92
CA GLN A 126 -4.09 17.91 -6.46
C GLN A 126 -5.41 17.33 -5.91
N CYS A 127 -6.55 17.71 -6.44
CA CYS A 127 -7.83 17.27 -5.89
C CYS A 127 -8.03 15.74 -5.96
N ASN A 128 -7.57 15.06 -7.03
CA ASN A 128 -7.55 13.61 -7.15
C ASN A 128 -6.60 12.96 -6.10
N TYR A 129 -5.39 13.48 -5.98
CA TYR A 129 -4.41 12.99 -5.02
C TYR A 129 -4.86 13.21 -3.58
N SER A 130 -5.35 14.42 -3.26
CA SER A 130 -5.92 14.75 -1.95
C SER A 130 -7.06 13.81 -1.58
N ALA A 131 -8.00 13.59 -2.50
CA ALA A 131 -9.13 12.69 -2.30
C ALA A 131 -8.65 11.24 -2.04
N SER A 132 -7.69 10.74 -2.83
CA SER A 132 -7.14 9.40 -2.66
C SER A 132 -6.44 9.23 -1.30
N LYS A 133 -5.64 10.21 -0.88
CA LYS A 133 -4.89 10.16 0.37
C LYS A 133 -5.78 10.38 1.61
N ALA A 134 -6.82 11.21 1.50
CA ALA A 134 -7.87 11.31 2.51
C ALA A 134 -8.68 10.01 2.65
N GLY A 135 -8.99 9.36 1.52
CA GLY A 135 -9.65 8.06 1.50
C GLY A 135 -8.89 6.98 2.26
N LEU A 136 -7.55 6.97 2.19
CA LEU A 136 -6.69 6.06 2.96
C LEU A 136 -6.82 6.24 4.48
N ILE A 137 -7.04 7.48 4.93
CA ILE A 137 -7.27 7.78 6.36
C ILE A 137 -8.64 7.22 6.79
N GLY A 138 -9.69 7.47 6.01
CA GLY A 138 -11.03 6.92 6.27
C GLY A 138 -11.01 5.38 6.28
N LEU A 139 -10.35 4.77 5.30
CA LEU A 139 -10.21 3.33 5.18
C LEU A 139 -9.50 2.73 6.42
N ALA A 140 -8.39 3.34 6.87
CA ALA A 140 -7.67 2.88 8.07
C ALA A 140 -8.57 2.92 9.32
N LYS A 141 -9.35 3.99 9.51
CA LYS A 141 -10.26 4.13 10.65
C LYS A 141 -11.35 3.06 10.65
N SER A 142 -11.96 2.77 9.49
CA SER A 142 -13.01 1.77 9.37
C SER A 142 -12.47 0.36 9.64
N ILE A 143 -11.32 0.01 9.04
CA ILE A 143 -10.68 -1.29 9.24
C ILE A 143 -10.22 -1.48 10.69
N ALA A 144 -9.73 -0.43 11.35
CA ALA A 144 -9.35 -0.51 12.77
C ALA A 144 -10.56 -0.84 13.68
N GLN A 145 -11.73 -0.28 13.38
CA GLN A 145 -12.97 -0.60 14.11
C GLN A 145 -13.46 -2.02 13.82
N GLU A 146 -13.44 -2.43 12.55
CA GLU A 146 -13.93 -3.74 12.11
C GLU A 146 -13.06 -4.89 12.61
N LEU A 147 -11.73 -4.75 12.54
CA LEU A 147 -10.79 -5.82 12.83
C LEU A 147 -10.12 -5.73 14.21
N GLY A 148 -10.39 -4.68 14.99
CA GLY A 148 -9.78 -4.46 16.30
C GLY A 148 -10.02 -5.62 17.29
N SER A 149 -11.23 -6.19 17.31
CA SER A 149 -11.56 -7.37 18.14
C SER A 149 -10.79 -8.64 17.76
N ARG A 150 -10.19 -8.64 16.58
CA ARG A 150 -9.32 -9.72 16.08
C ARG A 150 -7.83 -9.43 16.27
N GLY A 151 -7.46 -8.39 17.03
CA GLY A 151 -6.07 -8.05 17.29
C GLY A 151 -5.36 -7.39 16.09
N VAL A 152 -6.10 -6.94 15.08
CA VAL A 152 -5.53 -6.25 13.90
C VAL A 152 -5.65 -4.74 14.10
N ARG A 153 -4.54 -4.03 13.91
CA ARG A 153 -4.47 -2.57 13.94
C ARG A 153 -4.37 -2.01 12.54
N ALA A 154 -5.00 -0.88 12.28
CA ALA A 154 -4.84 -0.15 11.03
C ALA A 154 -4.60 1.33 11.31
N ASN A 155 -3.59 1.89 10.64
CA ASN A 155 -3.19 3.29 10.78
C ASN A 155 -2.91 3.92 9.42
N ALA A 156 -3.06 5.23 9.35
CA ALA A 156 -2.59 6.02 8.22
C ALA A 156 -1.44 6.92 8.67
N VAL A 157 -0.35 6.92 7.94
CA VAL A 157 0.78 7.83 8.13
C VAL A 157 0.66 8.94 7.09
N ALA A 158 0.68 10.18 7.53
CA ALA A 158 0.56 11.36 6.66
C ALA A 158 1.87 12.15 6.67
N PRO A 159 2.89 11.76 5.89
CA PRO A 159 4.14 12.48 5.79
C PRO A 159 3.92 13.89 5.24
N GLY A 160 4.79 14.82 5.67
CA GLY A 160 4.90 16.14 5.07
C GLY A 160 5.62 16.10 3.72
N PHE A 161 6.15 17.23 3.30
CA PHE A 161 6.95 17.33 2.09
C PHE A 161 8.36 16.78 2.36
N ILE A 162 8.70 15.71 1.66
CA ILE A 162 10.00 15.05 1.72
C ILE A 162 10.64 15.23 0.35
N ILE A 163 11.90 15.65 0.33
CA ILE A 163 12.67 15.78 -0.92
C ILE A 163 12.96 14.37 -1.43
N THR A 164 12.41 14.02 -2.57
CA THR A 164 12.58 12.74 -3.27
C THR A 164 12.65 13.01 -4.77
N ASP A 165 12.95 11.98 -5.55
CA ASP A 165 12.95 12.04 -7.01
C ASP A 165 11.52 12.06 -7.63
N MET A 166 10.50 12.11 -6.79
CA MET A 166 9.09 12.15 -7.18
C MET A 166 8.59 13.60 -7.34
#